data_23f06f044027872d468ed69bd71f10e0
#
_entry.id   23f06f044027872d468ed69bd71f10e0
#
_cell.length_a   1.000
_cell.length_b   1.000
_cell.length_c   1.000
_cell.angle_alpha   90.00
_cell.angle_beta   90.00
_cell.angle_gamma   90.00
#
_symmetry.space_group_name_H-M   'P 1'
#
loop_
_entity.id
_entity.type
_entity.pdbx_description
1 polymer ?
#
loop_
_entity_poly.entity_id
_entity_poly.type
_entity_poly.pdbx_seq_one_letter_code
_entity_poly.pdbx_strand_id
1 'polypeptide(L)'
;MKKYIIAAAAMLTAISVSAQDYVSKRPAPENRLFESQAVENEIVKVSGLLTNRKLAWMFANCFPNTLDTTVHFGKDEDGNWRTFVYTGDIHAMWLRDSGAQVWPYVRFAKEDEHLRNLLAGVINCQFSLICHDPYANAYNDGPTGSEWESDFTEMNPYIHERKWEIDSQCYPIRLAYEYWKTTGDDSVFGPKWVEAAGKILKTLKEQQRKNNLGPYSFRRTTDRQLDTKCCDGYGNPVNPVGLIVSSFRPSDDATTFDFLVPSNFFAVSALRKAAEILETVNGEKKMAKECRSLANEVETALRKYAVVEHPEFGKIYAFEVDGFGNKFLMDDANVPSLLAMPYLGTVSFDDPIWKNTRKFVLSQYNPYFFKGKAAEGIGGPHIGYDMVWPMSIIMRAMTSDNDKEIKWCVETLLNTDAGTGFMHESFHKDDPSKFTRKWFAWANTLFGEMILHLIDEGKLDLLNSVKTK
;
A
#
# COMPACT_ATOMS: atom_id res chain seq x y z
N MET A 1 10.57 6.78 85.99
CA MET A 1 11.23 7.02 84.71
C MET A 1 10.77 5.97 83.74
N LYS A 2 9.83 6.29 82.90
CA LYS A 2 9.33 5.36 81.84
C LYS A 2 9.99 5.71 80.53
N LYS A 3 10.73 4.74 79.97
CA LYS A 3 11.34 4.84 78.62
C LYS A 3 10.30 4.54 77.58
N TYR A 4 10.03 5.44 76.71
CA TYR A 4 9.22 5.21 75.52
C TYR A 4 10.14 4.73 74.41
N ILE A 5 9.89 3.53 73.85
CA ILE A 5 10.48 3.00 72.66
C ILE A 5 9.55 3.35 71.48
N ILE A 6 9.98 4.23 70.62
CA ILE A 6 9.28 4.52 69.32
C ILE A 6 9.76 3.50 68.30
N ALA A 7 8.89 2.59 67.89
CA ALA A 7 9.12 1.70 66.77
C ALA A 7 8.67 2.42 65.48
N ALA A 8 9.63 2.76 64.63
CA ALA A 8 9.35 3.27 63.29
C ALA A 8 9.06 2.07 62.36
N ALA A 9 7.77 1.91 62.01
CA ALA A 9 7.35 0.97 60.98
C ALA A 9 7.59 1.61 59.60
N ALA A 10 8.63 1.16 58.85
CA ALA A 10 8.83 1.51 57.48
C ALA A 10 7.81 0.74 56.60
N MET A 11 6.78 1.43 56.11
CA MET A 11 5.91 0.89 55.05
C MET A 11 6.68 0.87 53.73
N LEU A 12 7.15 -0.30 53.31
CA LEU A 12 7.55 -0.58 51.93
C LEU A 12 6.25 -0.72 51.11
N THR A 13 5.86 0.36 50.41
CA THR A 13 4.90 0.28 49.32
C THR A 13 5.57 -0.43 48.14
N ALA A 14 5.34 -1.71 48.03
CA ALA A 14 5.64 -2.43 46.82
C ALA A 14 4.73 -1.89 45.72
N ILE A 15 5.27 -1.07 44.80
CA ILE A 15 4.63 -0.75 43.54
C ILE A 15 4.69 -2.03 42.74
N SER A 16 3.63 -2.82 42.77
CA SER A 16 3.43 -3.90 41.79
C SER A 16 3.15 -3.23 40.46
N VAL A 17 4.19 -3.10 39.63
CA VAL A 17 4.02 -2.86 38.18
C VAL A 17 3.30 -4.10 37.68
N SER A 18 2.00 -4.01 37.47
CA SER A 18 1.21 -5.03 36.78
C SER A 18 1.82 -5.17 35.40
N ALA A 19 2.46 -6.30 35.11
CA ALA A 19 2.89 -6.61 33.77
C ALA A 19 1.64 -6.64 32.88
N GLN A 20 1.56 -5.74 31.92
CA GLN A 20 0.44 -5.69 31.00
C GLN A 20 0.39 -7.00 30.22
N ASP A 21 -0.70 -7.76 30.38
CA ASP A 21 -0.90 -9.01 29.67
C ASP A 21 -1.33 -8.70 28.22
N TYR A 22 -0.44 -8.98 27.28
CA TYR A 22 -0.68 -8.83 25.84
C TYR A 22 -1.43 -10.06 25.32
N VAL A 23 -2.76 -10.07 25.47
CA VAL A 23 -3.62 -11.14 24.94
C VAL A 23 -3.74 -11.00 23.43
N SER A 24 -3.60 -12.10 22.69
CA SER A 24 -3.76 -12.12 21.23
C SER A 24 -5.10 -11.51 20.80
N LYS A 25 -5.08 -10.73 19.72
CA LYS A 25 -6.26 -10.13 19.08
C LYS A 25 -6.63 -10.85 17.79
N ARG A 26 -5.90 -11.89 17.42
CA ARG A 26 -6.23 -12.75 16.28
C ARG A 26 -7.55 -13.50 16.57
N PRO A 27 -8.33 -13.84 15.53
CA PRO A 27 -9.42 -14.81 15.67
C PRO A 27 -8.94 -16.11 16.30
N ALA A 28 -9.84 -16.81 16.99
CA ALA A 28 -9.56 -18.17 17.43
C ALA A 28 -9.19 -19.05 16.19
N PRO A 29 -8.32 -20.07 16.32
CA PRO A 29 -7.83 -20.83 15.18
C PRO A 29 -8.93 -21.34 14.25
N GLU A 30 -10.04 -21.81 14.80
CA GLU A 30 -11.20 -22.33 14.07
C GLU A 30 -11.96 -21.25 13.29
N ASN A 31 -11.72 -19.98 13.55
CA ASN A 31 -12.36 -18.83 12.89
C ASN A 31 -11.42 -18.10 11.93
N ARG A 32 -10.17 -18.57 11.75
CA ARG A 32 -9.25 -18.03 10.76
C ARG A 32 -9.63 -18.49 9.37
N LEU A 33 -9.61 -17.60 8.40
CA LEU A 33 -9.99 -17.94 7.02
C LEU A 33 -8.91 -18.76 6.32
N PHE A 34 -7.65 -18.55 6.66
CA PHE A 34 -6.52 -19.28 6.10
C PHE A 34 -5.36 -19.37 7.10
N GLU A 35 -4.70 -20.50 7.14
CA GLU A 35 -3.50 -20.71 7.95
C GLU A 35 -2.35 -21.26 7.09
N SER A 36 -1.21 -20.59 7.16
CA SER A 36 0.05 -20.99 6.53
C SER A 36 1.02 -21.41 7.60
N GLN A 37 1.51 -22.64 7.52
CA GLN A 37 2.49 -23.14 8.49
C GLN A 37 3.78 -22.33 8.46
N ALA A 38 4.23 -21.90 7.28
CA ALA A 38 5.43 -21.08 7.14
C ALA A 38 5.26 -19.71 7.82
N VAL A 39 4.10 -19.09 7.66
CA VAL A 39 3.77 -17.79 8.31
C VAL A 39 3.68 -17.96 9.84
N GLU A 40 3.01 -19.01 10.33
CA GLU A 40 2.91 -19.29 11.77
C GLU A 40 4.31 -19.57 12.40
N ASN A 41 5.15 -20.32 11.70
CA ASN A 41 6.53 -20.57 12.14
C ASN A 41 7.33 -19.24 12.21
N GLU A 42 7.17 -18.34 11.25
CA GLU A 42 7.86 -17.04 11.25
C GLU A 42 7.35 -16.15 12.39
N ILE A 43 6.02 -16.17 12.68
CA ILE A 43 5.46 -15.45 13.83
C ILE A 43 6.09 -15.93 15.14
N VAL A 44 6.20 -17.22 15.34
CA VAL A 44 6.83 -17.80 16.55
C VAL A 44 8.30 -17.40 16.63
N LYS A 45 9.05 -17.54 15.53
CA LYS A 45 10.47 -17.20 15.45
C LYS A 45 10.70 -15.72 15.77
N VAL A 46 10.03 -14.81 15.08
CA VAL A 46 10.20 -13.36 15.25
C VAL A 46 9.77 -12.92 16.66
N SER A 47 8.64 -13.43 17.16
CA SER A 47 8.18 -13.13 18.53
C SER A 47 9.18 -13.60 19.58
N GLY A 48 9.90 -14.69 19.34
CA GLY A 48 10.96 -15.19 20.22
C GLY A 48 12.26 -14.35 20.17
N LEU A 49 12.53 -13.67 19.05
CA LEU A 49 13.68 -12.76 18.88
C LEU A 49 13.45 -11.38 19.51
N LEU A 50 12.19 -10.94 19.59
CA LEU A 50 11.82 -9.61 20.07
C LEU A 50 11.69 -9.61 21.60
N THR A 51 12.52 -8.81 22.28
CA THR A 51 12.47 -8.65 23.74
C THR A 51 11.39 -7.64 24.18
N ASN A 52 11.00 -6.70 23.32
CA ASN A 52 9.89 -5.80 23.58
C ASN A 52 8.56 -6.55 23.39
N ARG A 53 7.89 -6.85 24.50
CA ARG A 53 6.64 -7.64 24.52
C ARG A 53 5.50 -7.00 23.70
N LYS A 54 5.40 -5.65 23.69
CA LYS A 54 4.38 -4.96 22.91
C LYS A 54 4.64 -5.09 21.41
N LEU A 55 5.90 -4.93 21.00
CA LEU A 55 6.31 -5.10 19.59
C LEU A 55 6.03 -6.53 19.11
N ALA A 56 6.43 -7.54 19.90
CA ALA A 56 6.15 -8.94 19.56
C ALA A 56 4.64 -9.22 19.44
N TRP A 57 3.84 -8.69 20.37
CA TRP A 57 2.39 -8.83 20.36
C TRP A 57 1.75 -8.15 19.13
N MET A 58 2.15 -6.90 18.82
CA MET A 58 1.62 -6.19 17.66
C MET A 58 2.05 -6.89 16.35
N PHE A 59 3.29 -7.37 16.26
CA PHE A 59 3.72 -8.16 15.10
C PHE A 59 2.86 -9.40 14.92
N ALA A 60 2.64 -10.18 15.99
CA ALA A 60 1.84 -11.40 15.94
C ALA A 60 0.36 -11.17 15.59
N ASN A 61 -0.20 -9.98 15.90
CA ASN A 61 -1.56 -9.62 15.50
C ASN A 61 -1.62 -9.06 14.07
N CYS A 62 -0.70 -8.16 13.71
CA CYS A 62 -0.73 -7.42 12.47
C CYS A 62 -0.29 -8.28 11.27
N PHE A 63 0.81 -9.02 11.42
CA PHE A 63 1.41 -9.75 10.30
C PHE A 63 0.45 -10.77 9.65
N PRO A 64 -0.27 -11.63 10.38
CA PRO A 64 -1.19 -12.60 9.79
C PRO A 64 -2.59 -12.03 9.50
N ASN A 65 -2.86 -10.76 9.79
CA ASN A 65 -4.23 -10.21 9.79
C ASN A 65 -4.99 -10.46 8.48
N THR A 66 -4.35 -10.29 7.33
CA THR A 66 -4.98 -10.55 6.03
C THR A 66 -5.36 -12.02 5.85
N LEU A 67 -4.47 -12.95 6.19
CA LEU A 67 -4.75 -14.40 6.10
C LEU A 67 -5.84 -14.81 7.07
N ASP A 68 -5.82 -14.27 8.27
CA ASP A 68 -6.80 -14.58 9.32
C ASP A 68 -8.22 -14.10 8.96
N THR A 69 -8.39 -12.99 8.21
CA THR A 69 -9.67 -12.25 8.22
C THR A 69 -10.23 -11.83 6.86
N THR A 70 -9.43 -11.82 5.78
CA THR A 70 -9.86 -11.18 4.52
C THR A 70 -9.77 -12.06 3.28
N VAL A 71 -9.13 -13.22 3.34
CA VAL A 71 -8.92 -14.09 2.17
C VAL A 71 -10.03 -15.12 2.02
N HIS A 72 -10.63 -15.19 0.85
CA HIS A 72 -11.62 -16.21 0.47
C HIS A 72 -10.99 -17.12 -0.59
N PHE A 73 -10.35 -18.18 -0.12
CA PHE A 73 -9.56 -19.10 -0.91
C PHE A 73 -10.36 -20.30 -1.35
N GLY A 74 -10.26 -20.68 -2.63
CA GLY A 74 -10.95 -21.83 -3.20
C GLY A 74 -10.54 -22.06 -4.65
N LYS A 75 -11.45 -22.65 -5.42
CA LYS A 75 -11.30 -22.87 -6.85
C LYS A 75 -12.44 -22.20 -7.60
N ASP A 76 -12.15 -21.73 -8.81
CA ASP A 76 -13.17 -21.26 -9.75
C ASP A 76 -13.90 -22.45 -10.43
N GLU A 77 -14.86 -22.14 -11.32
CA GLU A 77 -15.65 -23.13 -12.04
C GLU A 77 -14.80 -24.02 -12.97
N ASP A 78 -13.66 -23.52 -13.43
CA ASP A 78 -12.71 -24.22 -14.29
C ASP A 78 -11.68 -25.04 -13.49
N GLY A 79 -11.75 -25.00 -12.14
CA GLY A 79 -10.88 -25.73 -11.24
C GLY A 79 -9.53 -25.06 -10.94
N ASN A 80 -9.31 -23.82 -11.41
CA ASN A 80 -8.11 -23.04 -11.10
C ASN A 80 -8.18 -22.46 -9.68
N TRP A 81 -7.04 -22.24 -9.06
CA TRP A 81 -7.00 -21.54 -7.78
C TRP A 81 -7.53 -20.12 -7.92
N ARG A 82 -8.41 -19.73 -7.03
CA ARG A 82 -9.03 -18.42 -6.92
C ARG A 82 -9.03 -17.97 -5.47
N THR A 83 -8.52 -16.78 -5.23
CA THR A 83 -8.59 -16.13 -3.92
C THR A 83 -9.11 -14.72 -4.08
N PHE A 84 -10.26 -14.45 -3.50
CA PHE A 84 -10.82 -13.11 -3.40
C PHE A 84 -10.37 -12.51 -2.07
N VAL A 85 -9.84 -11.27 -2.07
CA VAL A 85 -9.30 -10.61 -0.88
C VAL A 85 -10.14 -9.39 -0.56
N TYR A 86 -10.83 -9.41 0.56
CA TYR A 86 -11.55 -8.23 1.04
C TYR A 86 -10.57 -7.11 1.44
N THR A 87 -10.93 -5.89 1.10
CA THR A 87 -10.17 -4.70 1.50
C THR A 87 -10.50 -4.37 2.96
N GLY A 88 -9.86 -5.09 3.87
CA GLY A 88 -10.11 -4.97 5.29
C GLY A 88 -11.55 -5.26 5.70
N ASP A 89 -12.22 -4.25 6.23
CA ASP A 89 -13.62 -4.30 6.67
C ASP A 89 -14.63 -4.01 5.53
N ILE A 90 -14.16 -3.79 4.30
CA ILE A 90 -14.99 -3.61 3.11
C ILE A 90 -15.05 -4.92 2.32
N HIS A 91 -16.26 -5.43 2.08
CA HIS A 91 -16.49 -6.70 1.39
C HIS A 91 -16.38 -6.58 -0.14
N ALA A 92 -15.31 -5.93 -0.59
CA ALA A 92 -14.93 -5.78 -1.98
C ALA A 92 -13.42 -5.92 -2.14
N MET A 93 -12.95 -6.18 -3.36
CA MET A 93 -11.54 -6.39 -3.66
C MET A 93 -11.00 -5.23 -4.49
N TRP A 94 -10.23 -4.34 -3.87
CA TRP A 94 -9.37 -3.40 -4.60
C TRP A 94 -8.17 -4.13 -5.17
N LEU A 95 -7.82 -3.84 -6.42
CA LEU A 95 -6.64 -4.45 -7.05
C LEU A 95 -5.34 -4.05 -6.35
N ARG A 96 -5.23 -2.79 -5.93
CA ARG A 96 -4.11 -2.27 -5.14
C ARG A 96 -3.99 -3.01 -3.81
N ASP A 97 -5.04 -2.96 -3.00
CA ASP A 97 -5.05 -3.49 -1.64
C ASP A 97 -4.80 -4.99 -1.62
N SER A 98 -5.49 -5.75 -2.45
CA SER A 98 -5.34 -7.21 -2.52
C SER A 98 -3.90 -7.64 -2.84
N GLY A 99 -3.23 -6.91 -3.74
CA GLY A 99 -1.82 -7.14 -4.05
C GLY A 99 -0.89 -6.75 -2.90
N ALA A 100 -1.15 -5.61 -2.25
CA ALA A 100 -0.33 -5.11 -1.16
C ALA A 100 -0.50 -5.92 0.14
N GLN A 101 -1.74 -6.32 0.46
CA GLN A 101 -2.06 -7.10 1.66
C GLN A 101 -1.38 -8.47 1.67
N VAL A 102 -1.22 -9.12 0.52
CA VAL A 102 -0.60 -10.45 0.44
C VAL A 102 0.89 -10.41 0.10
N TRP A 103 1.40 -9.24 -0.30
CA TRP A 103 2.79 -9.07 -0.72
C TRP A 103 3.83 -9.61 0.27
N PRO A 104 3.73 -9.38 1.60
CA PRO A 104 4.73 -9.82 2.55
C PRO A 104 4.85 -11.35 2.66
N TYR A 105 3.85 -12.09 2.20
CA TYR A 105 3.83 -13.55 2.27
C TYR A 105 4.50 -14.23 1.07
N VAL A 106 4.77 -13.53 -0.03
CA VAL A 106 5.38 -14.09 -1.24
C VAL A 106 6.70 -14.79 -0.92
N ARG A 107 7.49 -14.26 0.00
CA ARG A 107 8.78 -14.83 0.44
C ARG A 107 8.69 -16.26 1.00
N PHE A 108 7.51 -16.67 1.48
CA PHE A 108 7.28 -18.02 2.05
C PHE A 108 6.66 -18.99 1.05
N ALA A 109 6.22 -18.52 -0.12
CA ALA A 109 5.48 -19.32 -1.10
C ALA A 109 6.29 -20.49 -1.68
N LYS A 110 7.63 -20.43 -1.64
CA LYS A 110 8.48 -21.53 -2.10
C LYS A 110 8.44 -22.74 -1.17
N GLU A 111 8.29 -22.49 0.12
CA GLU A 111 8.37 -23.50 1.18
C GLU A 111 6.98 -24.02 1.61
N ASP A 112 5.92 -23.27 1.35
CA ASP A 112 4.54 -23.59 1.71
C ASP A 112 3.65 -23.64 0.45
N GLU A 113 3.32 -24.87 0.04
CA GLU A 113 2.49 -25.12 -1.14
C GLU A 113 1.07 -24.59 -0.95
N HIS A 114 0.51 -24.66 0.27
CA HIS A 114 -0.83 -24.16 0.55
C HIS A 114 -0.89 -22.64 0.36
N LEU A 115 0.09 -21.93 0.90
CA LEU A 115 0.26 -20.49 0.70
C LEU A 115 0.53 -20.12 -0.77
N ARG A 116 1.37 -20.91 -1.46
CA ARG A 116 1.63 -20.73 -2.90
C ARG A 116 0.34 -20.80 -3.70
N ASN A 117 -0.52 -21.77 -3.42
CA ASN A 117 -1.81 -21.92 -4.08
C ASN A 117 -2.76 -20.74 -3.78
N LEU A 118 -2.78 -20.21 -2.55
CA LEU A 118 -3.52 -19.00 -2.21
C LEU A 118 -3.04 -17.80 -3.04
N LEU A 119 -1.72 -17.57 -3.12
CA LEU A 119 -1.13 -16.46 -3.87
C LEU A 119 -1.38 -16.59 -5.38
N ALA A 120 -1.26 -17.79 -5.94
CA ALA A 120 -1.66 -18.07 -7.32
C ALA A 120 -3.13 -17.73 -7.55
N GLY A 121 -3.99 -18.06 -6.57
CA GLY A 121 -5.41 -17.72 -6.58
C GLY A 121 -5.68 -16.22 -6.59
N VAL A 122 -4.92 -15.42 -5.82
CA VAL A 122 -5.03 -13.94 -5.84
C VAL A 122 -4.67 -13.40 -7.23
N ILE A 123 -3.56 -13.86 -7.81
CA ILE A 123 -3.09 -13.44 -9.13
C ILE A 123 -4.11 -13.78 -10.22
N ASN A 124 -4.63 -15.01 -10.23
CA ASN A 124 -5.66 -15.44 -11.18
C ASN A 124 -6.94 -14.59 -11.03
N CYS A 125 -7.37 -14.33 -9.81
CA CYS A 125 -8.53 -13.49 -9.53
C CYS A 125 -8.30 -12.06 -10.06
N GLN A 126 -7.18 -11.42 -9.76
CA GLN A 126 -6.85 -10.08 -10.24
C GLN A 126 -6.84 -10.00 -11.77
N PHE A 127 -6.25 -10.96 -12.47
CA PHE A 127 -6.25 -10.98 -13.93
C PHE A 127 -7.65 -11.16 -14.51
N SER A 128 -8.49 -11.98 -13.87
CA SER A 128 -9.88 -12.16 -14.27
C SER A 128 -10.69 -10.86 -14.11
N LEU A 129 -10.50 -10.14 -13.00
CA LEU A 129 -11.16 -8.87 -12.71
C LEU A 129 -10.73 -7.78 -13.71
N ILE A 130 -9.43 -7.68 -14.03
CA ILE A 130 -8.91 -6.77 -15.06
C ILE A 130 -9.51 -7.09 -16.43
N CYS A 131 -9.67 -8.38 -16.76
CA CYS A 131 -10.33 -8.79 -18.00
C CYS A 131 -11.81 -8.42 -18.03
N HIS A 132 -12.46 -8.31 -16.88
CA HIS A 132 -13.83 -7.86 -16.77
C HIS A 132 -13.96 -6.35 -17.07
N ASP A 133 -13.24 -5.50 -16.33
CA ASP A 133 -13.15 -4.05 -16.60
C ASP A 133 -11.79 -3.47 -16.17
N PRO A 134 -10.93 -3.06 -17.11
CA PRO A 134 -9.61 -2.54 -16.76
C PRO A 134 -9.62 -1.12 -16.19
N TYR A 135 -10.77 -0.44 -16.13
CA TYR A 135 -10.91 0.89 -15.55
C TYR A 135 -11.41 0.89 -14.10
N ALA A 136 -11.93 -0.24 -13.61
CA ALA A 136 -12.36 -0.36 -12.22
C ALA A 136 -11.16 -0.54 -11.27
N ASN A 137 -11.26 0.06 -10.09
CA ASN A 137 -10.31 -0.14 -8.99
C ASN A 137 -10.77 -1.22 -8.02
N ALA A 138 -12.10 -1.41 -7.85
CA ALA A 138 -12.68 -2.35 -6.90
C ALA A 138 -13.84 -3.18 -7.50
N TYR A 139 -13.93 -4.43 -7.04
CA TYR A 139 -14.87 -5.43 -7.56
C TYR A 139 -15.59 -6.15 -6.44
N ASN A 140 -16.80 -6.65 -6.78
CA ASN A 140 -17.60 -7.54 -5.95
C ASN A 140 -17.23 -9.01 -6.20
N ASP A 141 -17.45 -9.86 -5.20
CA ASP A 141 -17.30 -11.31 -5.34
C ASP A 141 -18.58 -11.93 -5.97
N GLY A 142 -18.86 -11.55 -7.21
CA GLY A 142 -20.07 -11.90 -7.95
C GLY A 142 -20.94 -10.68 -8.31
N PRO A 143 -22.08 -10.86 -8.96
CA PRO A 143 -22.95 -9.76 -9.45
C PRO A 143 -23.88 -9.24 -8.34
N THR A 144 -23.31 -8.69 -7.27
CA THR A 144 -24.06 -8.25 -6.08
C THR A 144 -24.47 -6.78 -6.10
N GLY A 145 -23.86 -5.97 -7.00
CA GLY A 145 -24.01 -4.52 -6.98
C GLY A 145 -23.28 -3.85 -5.81
N SER A 146 -23.31 -2.52 -5.75
CA SER A 146 -22.72 -1.72 -4.68
C SER A 146 -23.53 -0.45 -4.42
N GLU A 147 -23.19 0.26 -3.34
CA GLU A 147 -23.71 1.61 -3.05
C GLU A 147 -23.37 2.65 -4.11
N TRP A 148 -22.40 2.36 -5.00
CA TRP A 148 -21.91 3.26 -6.04
C TRP A 148 -22.53 3.02 -7.43
N GLU A 149 -23.56 2.20 -7.55
CA GLU A 149 -24.25 1.93 -8.84
C GLU A 149 -24.77 3.18 -9.54
N SER A 150 -25.04 4.27 -8.80
CA SER A 150 -25.50 5.54 -9.32
C SER A 150 -24.39 6.44 -9.87
N ASP A 151 -23.12 6.03 -9.81
CA ASP A 151 -22.02 6.78 -10.39
C ASP A 151 -22.19 6.92 -11.92
N PHE A 152 -21.88 8.10 -12.42
CA PHE A 152 -21.91 8.39 -13.85
C PHE A 152 -20.66 7.88 -14.54
N THR A 153 -20.57 6.58 -14.70
CA THR A 153 -19.55 5.79 -15.41
C THR A 153 -20.18 4.47 -15.85
N GLU A 154 -19.44 3.58 -16.53
CA GLU A 154 -19.98 2.30 -17.00
C GLU A 154 -20.00 1.25 -15.87
N MET A 155 -20.93 1.42 -14.91
CA MET A 155 -21.12 0.49 -13.80
C MET A 155 -21.86 -0.78 -14.24
N ASN A 156 -21.55 -1.90 -13.55
CA ASN A 156 -22.30 -3.15 -13.64
C ASN A 156 -22.20 -3.91 -12.29
N PRO A 157 -23.04 -4.93 -12.03
CA PRO A 157 -23.10 -5.57 -10.70
C PRO A 157 -21.83 -6.24 -10.19
N TYR A 158 -20.84 -6.52 -11.04
CA TYR A 158 -19.53 -7.06 -10.63
C TYR A 158 -18.55 -5.98 -10.17
N ILE A 159 -18.81 -4.72 -10.51
CA ILE A 159 -17.95 -3.59 -10.14
C ILE A 159 -18.44 -3.00 -8.83
N HIS A 160 -17.56 -2.92 -7.83
CA HIS A 160 -17.84 -2.22 -6.59
C HIS A 160 -17.66 -0.71 -6.77
N GLU A 161 -16.50 -0.28 -7.32
CA GLU A 161 -16.19 1.10 -7.64
C GLU A 161 -15.36 1.18 -8.94
N ARG A 162 -15.63 2.21 -9.76
CA ARG A 162 -14.99 2.36 -11.08
C ARG A 162 -14.16 3.64 -11.17
N LYS A 163 -13.31 3.86 -10.19
CA LYS A 163 -12.33 4.95 -10.20
C LYS A 163 -11.06 4.50 -10.93
N TRP A 164 -10.67 5.24 -11.98
CA TRP A 164 -9.47 4.93 -12.74
C TRP A 164 -8.20 5.37 -12.00
N GLU A 165 -7.38 4.41 -11.66
CA GLU A 165 -6.10 4.53 -10.98
C GLU A 165 -5.04 3.70 -11.70
N ILE A 166 -3.89 4.30 -12.04
CA ILE A 166 -2.79 3.59 -12.72
C ILE A 166 -2.28 2.43 -11.87
N ASP A 167 -2.17 2.64 -10.56
CA ASP A 167 -1.62 1.64 -9.63
C ASP A 167 -2.48 0.40 -9.50
N SER A 168 -3.80 0.50 -9.70
CA SER A 168 -4.71 -0.65 -9.77
C SER A 168 -4.30 -1.66 -10.85
N GLN A 169 -3.60 -1.23 -11.91
CA GLN A 169 -3.05 -2.11 -12.93
C GLN A 169 -1.62 -2.58 -12.63
N CYS A 170 -0.89 -1.84 -11.81
CA CYS A 170 0.52 -2.10 -11.52
C CYS A 170 0.72 -3.12 -10.40
N TYR A 171 -0.12 -3.09 -9.36
CA TYR A 171 -0.01 -4.01 -8.23
C TYR A 171 -0.17 -5.49 -8.62
N PRO A 172 -1.15 -5.89 -9.46
CA PRO A 172 -1.25 -7.26 -9.95
C PRO A 172 0.00 -7.75 -10.68
N ILE A 173 0.59 -6.89 -11.53
CA ILE A 173 1.83 -7.23 -12.25
C ILE A 173 3.00 -7.37 -11.27
N ARG A 174 3.12 -6.45 -10.29
CA ARG A 174 4.16 -6.51 -9.25
C ARG A 174 4.08 -7.82 -8.47
N LEU A 175 2.89 -8.19 -8.01
CA LEU A 175 2.65 -9.41 -7.25
C LEU A 175 2.98 -10.66 -8.07
N ALA A 176 2.45 -10.77 -9.30
CA ALA A 176 2.64 -11.92 -10.15
C ALA A 176 4.12 -12.10 -10.56
N TYR A 177 4.82 -11.00 -10.83
CA TYR A 177 6.25 -11.03 -11.15
C TYR A 177 7.07 -11.54 -9.97
N GLU A 178 6.85 -11.04 -8.76
CA GLU A 178 7.58 -11.46 -7.56
C GLU A 178 7.26 -12.91 -7.19
N TYR A 179 5.99 -13.30 -7.28
CA TYR A 179 5.57 -14.69 -7.12
C TYR A 179 6.37 -15.63 -8.03
N TRP A 180 6.44 -15.31 -9.32
CA TRP A 180 7.22 -16.10 -10.28
C TRP A 180 8.71 -16.13 -9.95
N LYS A 181 9.31 -14.98 -9.64
CA LYS A 181 10.74 -14.91 -9.31
C LYS A 181 11.08 -15.68 -8.04
N THR A 182 10.19 -15.70 -7.07
CA THR A 182 10.40 -16.41 -5.79
C THR A 182 10.19 -17.91 -5.92
N THR A 183 9.13 -18.32 -6.62
CA THR A 183 8.69 -19.73 -6.65
C THR A 183 9.20 -20.49 -7.87
N GLY A 184 9.46 -19.81 -8.98
CA GLY A 184 9.68 -20.41 -10.30
C GLY A 184 8.40 -20.90 -10.98
N ASP A 185 7.23 -20.75 -10.32
CA ASP A 185 5.94 -21.18 -10.87
C ASP A 185 5.39 -20.12 -11.86
N ASP A 186 5.27 -20.52 -13.10
CA ASP A 186 4.75 -19.71 -14.21
C ASP A 186 3.31 -20.08 -14.61
N SER A 187 2.67 -20.98 -13.90
CA SER A 187 1.33 -21.49 -14.19
C SER A 187 0.24 -20.40 -14.23
N VAL A 188 0.43 -19.30 -13.51
CA VAL A 188 -0.47 -18.15 -13.49
C VAL A 188 -0.42 -17.31 -14.78
N PHE A 189 0.57 -17.51 -15.65
CA PHE A 189 0.74 -16.76 -16.90
C PHE A 189 0.13 -17.45 -18.12
N GLY A 190 -1.06 -18.00 -17.94
CA GLY A 190 -1.85 -18.59 -19.02
C GLY A 190 -2.54 -17.56 -19.92
N PRO A 191 -3.50 -18.01 -20.76
CA PRO A 191 -4.23 -17.13 -21.70
C PRO A 191 -4.89 -15.92 -21.02
N LYS A 192 -5.40 -16.09 -19.78
CA LYS A 192 -6.04 -15.01 -19.02
C LYS A 192 -5.07 -13.87 -18.68
N TRP A 193 -3.82 -14.21 -18.34
CA TRP A 193 -2.77 -13.21 -18.18
C TRP A 193 -2.49 -12.43 -19.46
N VAL A 194 -2.36 -13.15 -20.60
CA VAL A 194 -2.07 -12.50 -21.89
C VAL A 194 -3.21 -11.54 -22.27
N GLU A 195 -4.47 -11.94 -22.03
CA GLU A 195 -5.64 -11.07 -22.23
C GLU A 195 -5.56 -9.84 -21.30
N ALA A 196 -5.32 -10.04 -20.00
CA ALA A 196 -5.20 -8.96 -19.02
C ALA A 196 -4.06 -7.99 -19.40
N ALA A 197 -2.88 -8.50 -19.74
CA ALA A 197 -1.74 -7.69 -20.17
C ALA A 197 -2.06 -6.84 -21.41
N GLY A 198 -2.80 -7.41 -22.37
CA GLY A 198 -3.29 -6.69 -23.54
C GLY A 198 -4.24 -5.55 -23.18
N LYS A 199 -5.19 -5.78 -22.25
CA LYS A 199 -6.12 -4.76 -21.76
C LYS A 199 -5.37 -3.67 -20.98
N ILE A 200 -4.47 -4.03 -20.08
CA ILE A 200 -3.63 -3.07 -19.34
C ILE A 200 -2.87 -2.17 -20.31
N LEU A 201 -2.14 -2.76 -21.26
CA LEU A 201 -1.36 -2.00 -22.25
C LEU A 201 -2.23 -1.05 -23.07
N LYS A 202 -3.42 -1.51 -23.50
CA LYS A 202 -4.40 -0.70 -24.23
C LYS A 202 -4.87 0.48 -23.37
N THR A 203 -5.32 0.22 -22.13
CA THR A 203 -5.84 1.23 -21.22
C THR A 203 -4.81 2.30 -20.90
N LEU A 204 -3.55 1.91 -20.59
CA LEU A 204 -2.47 2.86 -20.35
C LEU A 204 -2.18 3.75 -21.57
N LYS A 205 -2.23 3.18 -22.80
CA LYS A 205 -2.08 3.96 -24.04
C LYS A 205 -3.24 4.91 -24.29
N GLU A 206 -4.48 4.49 -24.04
CA GLU A 206 -5.68 5.34 -24.14
C GLU A 206 -5.58 6.53 -23.18
N GLN A 207 -5.10 6.27 -21.97
CA GLN A 207 -4.95 7.31 -20.95
C GLN A 207 -3.69 8.20 -21.09
N GLN A 208 -2.85 7.98 -22.12
CA GLN A 208 -1.92 9.02 -22.54
C GLN A 208 -2.63 10.21 -23.24
N ARG A 209 -3.89 10.03 -23.64
CA ARG A 209 -4.76 11.06 -24.26
C ARG A 209 -4.15 11.80 -25.46
N LYS A 210 -3.31 11.12 -26.23
CA LYS A 210 -2.60 11.72 -27.40
C LYS A 210 -3.52 12.20 -28.51
N ASN A 211 -4.64 11.51 -28.72
CA ASN A 211 -5.55 11.78 -29.84
C ASN A 211 -6.93 12.26 -29.41
N ASN A 212 -7.36 11.89 -28.22
CA ASN A 212 -8.68 12.23 -27.64
C ASN A 212 -8.63 12.05 -26.13
N LEU A 213 -9.74 12.31 -25.41
CA LEU A 213 -9.84 12.19 -23.96
C LEU A 213 -9.89 10.72 -23.45
N GLY A 214 -9.97 9.74 -24.36
CA GLY A 214 -10.16 8.33 -24.03
C GLY A 214 -11.64 7.98 -23.75
N PRO A 215 -11.93 6.70 -23.53
CA PRO A 215 -13.30 6.21 -23.33
C PRO A 215 -13.79 6.38 -21.88
N TYR A 216 -12.90 6.69 -20.92
CA TYR A 216 -13.22 6.75 -19.50
C TYR A 216 -13.59 8.16 -19.06
N SER A 217 -14.71 8.27 -18.34
CA SER A 217 -15.08 9.44 -17.55
C SER A 217 -15.75 8.99 -16.25
N PHE A 218 -15.70 9.82 -15.23
CA PHE A 218 -16.28 9.52 -13.92
C PHE A 218 -16.87 10.77 -13.27
N ARG A 219 -18.12 10.68 -12.84
CA ARG A 219 -18.75 11.65 -11.95
C ARG A 219 -19.56 10.92 -10.88
N ARG A 220 -19.58 11.48 -9.69
CA ARG A 220 -20.40 11.04 -8.56
C ARG A 220 -21.21 12.21 -8.03
N THR A 221 -22.45 11.98 -7.63
CA THR A 221 -23.21 12.97 -6.88
C THR A 221 -22.73 12.93 -5.43
N THR A 222 -22.00 13.95 -5.03
CA THR A 222 -21.34 14.02 -3.72
C THR A 222 -21.10 15.46 -3.31
N ASP A 223 -21.01 15.73 -2.02
CA ASP A 223 -20.56 17.00 -1.45
C ASP A 223 -19.02 17.06 -1.23
N ARG A 224 -18.33 15.90 -1.41
CA ARG A 224 -16.87 15.80 -1.34
C ARG A 224 -16.24 16.07 -2.70
N GLN A 225 -15.56 17.21 -2.84
CA GLN A 225 -14.94 17.64 -4.12
C GLN A 225 -13.93 16.62 -4.67
N LEU A 226 -13.25 15.87 -3.81
CA LEU A 226 -12.25 14.88 -4.22
C LEU A 226 -12.85 13.50 -4.55
N ASP A 227 -14.15 13.35 -4.44
CA ASP A 227 -14.84 12.08 -4.72
C ASP A 227 -15.51 12.07 -6.12
N THR A 228 -15.19 13.06 -6.96
CA THR A 228 -15.72 13.20 -8.32
C THR A 228 -14.73 13.96 -9.22
N LYS A 229 -14.89 13.83 -10.54
CA LYS A 229 -14.08 14.58 -11.52
C LYS A 229 -14.88 15.74 -12.09
N CYS A 230 -14.19 16.88 -12.30
CA CYS A 230 -14.72 18.02 -13.05
C CYS A 230 -14.71 17.78 -14.57
N CYS A 231 -15.12 18.79 -15.34
CA CYS A 231 -15.06 18.81 -16.81
C CYS A 231 -15.69 17.54 -17.44
N ASP A 232 -16.97 17.34 -17.17
CA ASP A 232 -17.76 16.18 -17.64
C ASP A 232 -17.18 14.81 -17.26
N GLY A 233 -16.43 14.77 -16.17
CA GLY A 233 -15.86 13.53 -15.64
C GLY A 233 -14.46 13.21 -16.19
N TYR A 234 -13.90 14.04 -17.05
CA TYR A 234 -12.57 13.84 -17.62
C TYR A 234 -11.43 14.42 -16.76
N GLY A 235 -11.74 15.28 -15.79
CA GLY A 235 -10.75 15.99 -14.99
C GLY A 235 -10.22 17.26 -15.66
N ASN A 236 -9.27 17.92 -15.02
CA ASN A 236 -8.64 19.10 -15.57
C ASN A 236 -7.89 18.80 -16.88
N PRO A 237 -7.82 19.76 -17.84
CA PRO A 237 -7.09 19.57 -19.07
C PRO A 237 -5.63 19.21 -18.84
N VAL A 238 -5.11 18.29 -19.64
CA VAL A 238 -3.70 17.92 -19.67
C VAL A 238 -3.10 18.17 -21.06
N ASN A 239 -1.81 18.50 -21.09
CA ASN A 239 -1.04 18.48 -22.32
C ASN A 239 -0.47 17.07 -22.53
N PRO A 240 -0.81 16.34 -23.60
CA PRO A 240 -0.32 14.97 -23.83
C PRO A 240 1.18 14.91 -24.11
N VAL A 241 1.97 14.81 -23.06
CA VAL A 241 3.44 14.80 -23.12
C VAL A 241 4.08 13.40 -23.05
N GLY A 242 3.24 12.35 -23.11
CA GLY A 242 3.67 10.96 -22.99
C GLY A 242 3.46 10.35 -21.61
N LEU A 243 3.02 11.13 -20.63
CA LEU A 243 2.56 10.63 -19.32
C LEU A 243 1.15 10.01 -19.43
N ILE A 244 0.80 9.20 -18.44
CA ILE A 244 -0.47 8.51 -18.35
C ILE A 244 -1.33 9.23 -17.29
N VAL A 245 -2.57 9.54 -17.65
CA VAL A 245 -3.56 10.10 -16.73
C VAL A 245 -3.96 9.05 -15.69
N SER A 246 -3.95 9.44 -14.42
CA SER A 246 -4.64 8.78 -13.30
C SER A 246 -5.73 9.71 -12.83
N SER A 247 -6.98 9.32 -12.99
CA SER A 247 -8.10 10.18 -12.58
C SER A 247 -8.22 10.29 -11.07
N PHE A 248 -7.78 9.23 -10.38
CA PHE A 248 -7.77 9.16 -8.93
C PHE A 248 -6.38 8.77 -8.42
N ARG A 249 -6.14 9.07 -7.14
CA ARG A 249 -4.95 8.71 -6.35
C ARG A 249 -5.15 7.36 -5.69
N PRO A 250 -4.09 6.73 -5.17
CA PRO A 250 -4.22 5.50 -4.37
C PRO A 250 -5.10 5.63 -3.12
N SER A 251 -5.46 6.84 -2.74
CA SER A 251 -6.41 7.17 -1.66
C SER A 251 -7.86 7.23 -2.12
N ASP A 252 -8.16 6.89 -3.36
CA ASP A 252 -9.45 7.06 -4.04
C ASP A 252 -9.89 8.53 -4.22
N ASP A 253 -9.02 9.49 -3.90
CA ASP A 253 -9.25 10.93 -4.10
C ASP A 253 -8.92 11.34 -5.54
N ALA A 254 -9.73 12.21 -6.12
CA ALA A 254 -9.49 12.78 -7.45
C ALA A 254 -8.17 13.55 -7.50
N THR A 255 -7.40 13.32 -8.56
CA THR A 255 -6.21 14.12 -8.88
C THR A 255 -6.59 15.55 -9.24
N THR A 256 -5.72 16.50 -8.87
CA THR A 256 -5.84 17.90 -9.28
C THR A 256 -5.21 18.12 -10.66
N PHE A 257 -3.99 17.64 -10.85
CA PHE A 257 -3.33 17.51 -12.15
C PHE A 257 -3.19 16.04 -12.48
N ASP A 258 -3.81 15.62 -13.57
CA ASP A 258 -4.12 14.22 -13.81
C ASP A 258 -2.91 13.32 -14.13
N PHE A 259 -1.70 13.87 -14.28
CA PHE A 259 -0.49 13.06 -14.33
C PHE A 259 0.11 12.86 -12.93
N LEU A 260 -0.36 11.84 -12.23
CA LEU A 260 0.15 11.44 -10.92
C LEU A 260 1.54 10.81 -11.08
N VAL A 261 2.55 11.50 -10.56
CA VAL A 261 3.96 11.17 -10.81
C VAL A 261 4.37 9.83 -10.21
N PRO A 262 4.13 9.51 -8.92
CA PRO A 262 4.53 8.22 -8.37
C PRO A 262 3.86 7.03 -9.06
N SER A 263 2.59 7.15 -9.46
CA SER A 263 1.90 6.11 -10.21
C SER A 263 2.45 5.95 -11.64
N ASN A 264 2.88 7.02 -12.30
CA ASN A 264 3.56 6.94 -13.60
C ASN A 264 4.91 6.23 -13.49
N PHE A 265 5.70 6.48 -12.43
CA PHE A 265 6.91 5.70 -12.17
C PHE A 265 6.59 4.23 -11.91
N PHE A 266 5.51 3.94 -11.21
CA PHE A 266 5.11 2.55 -10.96
C PHE A 266 4.67 1.86 -12.26
N ALA A 267 3.98 2.56 -13.18
CA ALA A 267 3.66 2.04 -14.50
C ALA A 267 4.90 1.67 -15.32
N VAL A 268 5.97 2.47 -15.27
CA VAL A 268 7.26 2.15 -15.92
C VAL A 268 7.82 0.83 -15.39
N SER A 269 7.87 0.65 -14.07
CA SER A 269 8.34 -0.59 -13.44
C SER A 269 7.46 -1.79 -13.82
N ALA A 270 6.14 -1.64 -13.72
CA ALA A 270 5.17 -2.70 -14.03
C ALA A 270 5.23 -3.12 -15.52
N LEU A 271 5.31 -2.17 -16.46
CA LEU A 271 5.41 -2.46 -17.88
C LEU A 271 6.70 -3.21 -18.24
N ARG A 272 7.83 -2.92 -17.58
CA ARG A 272 9.08 -3.66 -17.77
C ARG A 272 8.97 -5.10 -17.27
N LYS A 273 8.35 -5.31 -16.09
CA LYS A 273 8.07 -6.64 -15.55
C LYS A 273 7.11 -7.44 -16.44
N ALA A 274 6.03 -6.80 -16.90
CA ALA A 274 5.08 -7.42 -17.84
C ALA A 274 5.78 -7.82 -19.16
N ALA A 275 6.66 -6.97 -19.68
CA ALA A 275 7.42 -7.27 -20.88
C ALA A 275 8.34 -8.48 -20.71
N GLU A 276 8.98 -8.64 -19.55
CA GLU A 276 9.82 -9.81 -19.27
C GLU A 276 8.99 -11.09 -19.20
N ILE A 277 7.84 -11.08 -18.50
CA ILE A 277 6.93 -12.23 -18.43
C ILE A 277 6.44 -12.61 -19.83
N LEU A 278 5.90 -11.65 -20.58
CA LEU A 278 5.34 -11.86 -21.93
C LEU A 278 6.37 -12.45 -22.90
N GLU A 279 7.61 -11.99 -22.84
CA GLU A 279 8.67 -12.49 -23.73
C GLU A 279 9.19 -13.85 -23.30
N THR A 280 9.45 -14.03 -22.00
CA THR A 280 10.15 -15.21 -21.47
C THR A 280 9.22 -16.41 -21.30
N VAL A 281 8.00 -16.17 -20.78
CA VAL A 281 7.05 -17.24 -20.48
C VAL A 281 6.11 -17.49 -21.65
N ASN A 282 5.54 -16.42 -22.24
CA ASN A 282 4.49 -16.56 -23.24
C ASN A 282 4.99 -16.52 -24.68
N GLY A 283 6.21 -16.06 -24.94
CA GLY A 283 6.72 -15.87 -26.31
C GLY A 283 6.05 -14.68 -27.04
N GLU A 284 5.31 -13.82 -26.36
CA GLU A 284 4.57 -12.66 -26.89
C GLU A 284 5.49 -11.47 -27.16
N LYS A 285 6.48 -11.66 -28.03
CA LYS A 285 7.55 -10.69 -28.34
C LYS A 285 7.03 -9.32 -28.78
N LYS A 286 5.93 -9.30 -29.56
CA LYS A 286 5.35 -8.03 -30.05
C LYS A 286 4.80 -7.22 -28.89
N MET A 287 3.97 -7.81 -28.04
CA MET A 287 3.39 -7.13 -26.88
C MET A 287 4.45 -6.73 -25.87
N ALA A 288 5.45 -7.58 -25.61
CA ALA A 288 6.62 -7.24 -24.79
C ALA A 288 7.38 -6.01 -25.29
N LYS A 289 7.61 -5.91 -26.60
CA LYS A 289 8.24 -4.73 -27.24
C LYS A 289 7.38 -3.47 -27.05
N GLU A 290 6.06 -3.60 -27.19
CA GLU A 290 5.13 -2.48 -26.98
C GLU A 290 5.11 -2.00 -25.52
N CYS A 291 5.15 -2.91 -24.55
CA CYS A 291 5.29 -2.57 -23.12
C CYS A 291 6.59 -1.80 -22.84
N ARG A 292 7.73 -2.27 -23.36
CA ARG A 292 9.01 -1.57 -23.19
C ARG A 292 9.01 -0.21 -23.88
N SER A 293 8.40 -0.09 -25.05
CA SER A 293 8.29 1.19 -25.76
C SER A 293 7.51 2.22 -24.95
N LEU A 294 6.35 1.81 -24.41
CA LEU A 294 5.54 2.67 -23.55
C LEU A 294 6.28 3.05 -22.25
N ALA A 295 6.93 2.08 -21.61
CA ALA A 295 7.75 2.34 -20.42
C ALA A 295 8.83 3.39 -20.67
N ASN A 296 9.56 3.29 -21.77
CA ASN A 296 10.62 4.23 -22.12
C ASN A 296 10.07 5.63 -22.46
N GLU A 297 8.90 5.70 -23.11
CA GLU A 297 8.24 6.97 -23.37
C GLU A 297 7.82 7.68 -22.09
N VAL A 298 7.15 6.95 -21.19
CA VAL A 298 6.70 7.49 -19.89
C VAL A 298 7.90 7.91 -19.05
N GLU A 299 8.96 7.11 -18.97
CA GLU A 299 10.18 7.47 -18.23
C GLU A 299 10.84 8.74 -18.78
N THR A 300 10.90 8.87 -20.10
CA THR A 300 11.44 10.09 -20.75
C THR A 300 10.61 11.32 -20.40
N ALA A 301 9.28 11.18 -20.39
CA ALA A 301 8.38 12.24 -20.01
C ALA A 301 8.51 12.61 -18.52
N LEU A 302 8.63 11.60 -17.63
CA LEU A 302 8.85 11.82 -16.20
C LEU A 302 10.12 12.65 -15.93
N ARG A 303 11.24 12.26 -16.56
CA ARG A 303 12.52 12.99 -16.44
C ARG A 303 12.40 14.46 -16.84
N LYS A 304 11.54 14.78 -17.81
CA LYS A 304 11.37 16.12 -18.33
C LYS A 304 10.34 16.95 -17.58
N TYR A 305 9.23 16.35 -17.18
CA TYR A 305 8.06 17.09 -16.68
C TYR A 305 7.81 16.94 -15.19
N ALA A 306 8.30 15.87 -14.54
CA ALA A 306 8.05 15.61 -13.13
C ALA A 306 9.03 16.30 -12.17
N VAL A 307 10.17 16.79 -12.66
CA VAL A 307 11.19 17.41 -11.83
C VAL A 307 10.94 18.92 -11.71
N VAL A 308 11.12 19.46 -10.50
CA VAL A 308 11.02 20.88 -10.20
C VAL A 308 12.22 21.33 -9.35
N GLU A 309 12.71 22.53 -9.60
CA GLU A 309 13.72 23.17 -8.75
C GLU A 309 13.01 23.87 -7.57
N HIS A 310 13.20 23.35 -6.37
CA HIS A 310 12.65 23.92 -5.14
C HIS A 310 13.70 24.78 -4.44
N PRO A 311 13.37 26.01 -3.99
CA PRO A 311 14.35 26.92 -3.41
C PRO A 311 15.11 26.36 -2.22
N GLU A 312 14.47 25.54 -1.39
CA GLU A 312 15.03 24.98 -0.17
C GLU A 312 15.70 23.61 -0.39
N PHE A 313 15.14 22.77 -1.26
CA PHE A 313 15.53 21.37 -1.40
C PHE A 313 16.33 21.07 -2.69
N GLY A 314 16.42 22.04 -3.62
CA GLY A 314 16.97 21.80 -4.95
C GLY A 314 16.00 20.99 -5.81
N LYS A 315 16.51 20.13 -6.68
CA LYS A 315 15.66 19.31 -7.56
C LYS A 315 14.89 18.27 -6.75
N ILE A 316 13.55 18.29 -6.89
CA ILE A 316 12.61 17.32 -6.30
C ILE A 316 11.63 16.82 -7.37
N TYR A 317 10.96 15.69 -7.10
CA TYR A 317 9.81 15.25 -7.87
C TYR A 317 8.55 15.96 -7.41
N ALA A 318 7.72 16.43 -8.36
CA ALA A 318 6.37 16.88 -8.09
C ALA A 318 5.46 15.65 -7.83
N PHE A 319 4.36 15.84 -7.10
CA PHE A 319 3.38 14.78 -6.89
C PHE A 319 2.46 14.61 -8.10
N GLU A 320 1.96 15.73 -8.63
CA GLU A 320 1.13 15.75 -9.84
C GLU A 320 1.63 16.83 -10.80
N VAL A 321 1.46 16.60 -12.11
CA VAL A 321 1.74 17.56 -13.18
C VAL A 321 0.65 17.51 -14.26
N ASP A 322 0.54 18.57 -15.06
CA ASP A 322 -0.46 18.69 -16.14
C ASP A 322 0.13 18.66 -17.56
N GLY A 323 1.47 18.69 -17.68
CA GLY A 323 2.17 18.78 -18.95
C GLY A 323 2.23 20.19 -19.57
N PHE A 324 1.47 21.18 -19.06
CA PHE A 324 1.57 22.59 -19.44
C PHE A 324 2.64 23.36 -18.66
N GLY A 325 3.17 22.76 -17.60
CA GLY A 325 4.20 23.34 -16.75
C GLY A 325 3.76 23.56 -15.30
N ASN A 326 2.47 23.34 -14.98
CA ASN A 326 2.00 23.38 -13.61
C ASN A 326 2.39 22.12 -12.83
N LYS A 327 2.62 22.29 -11.54
CA LYS A 327 3.08 21.24 -10.64
C LYS A 327 2.41 21.35 -9.29
N PHE A 328 1.95 20.22 -8.75
CA PHE A 328 1.40 20.15 -7.42
C PHE A 328 2.42 19.50 -6.49
N LEU A 329 2.82 20.25 -5.48
CA LEU A 329 3.87 19.85 -4.53
C LEU A 329 3.23 19.44 -3.21
N MET A 330 3.10 18.15 -3.04
CA MET A 330 2.63 17.46 -1.83
C MET A 330 3.16 16.02 -1.82
N ASP A 331 2.79 15.26 -0.85
CA ASP A 331 2.75 13.79 -0.88
C ASP A 331 1.52 13.31 -0.12
N ASP A 332 1.08 12.11 -0.41
CA ASP A 332 -0.02 11.37 0.22
C ASP A 332 0.55 10.12 0.90
N ALA A 333 -0.09 9.69 1.97
CA ALA A 333 0.36 8.50 2.72
C ALA A 333 0.12 7.19 1.99
N ASN A 334 -0.84 7.15 1.05
CA ASN A 334 -1.18 5.95 0.31
C ASN A 334 -0.13 5.63 -0.76
N VAL A 335 0.20 4.37 -0.92
CA VAL A 335 1.25 3.90 -1.81
C VAL A 335 0.64 3.44 -3.15
N PRO A 336 1.11 3.96 -4.29
CA PRO A 336 2.36 4.70 -4.56
C PRO A 336 2.33 6.17 -4.11
N SER A 337 3.35 6.56 -3.36
CA SER A 337 3.64 7.93 -2.94
C SER A 337 5.06 8.30 -3.34
N LEU A 338 5.41 9.59 -3.26
CA LEU A 338 6.79 10.03 -3.51
C LEU A 338 7.76 9.43 -2.48
N LEU A 339 7.34 9.31 -1.23
CA LEU A 339 8.14 8.69 -0.18
C LEU A 339 8.41 7.20 -0.47
N ALA A 340 7.42 6.48 -0.98
CA ALA A 340 7.48 5.03 -1.19
C ALA A 340 8.16 4.59 -2.52
N MET A 341 8.62 5.52 -3.36
CA MET A 341 9.16 5.18 -4.69
C MET A 341 10.28 4.11 -4.66
N PRO A 342 11.29 4.16 -3.77
CA PRO A 342 12.31 3.09 -3.71
C PRO A 342 11.75 1.75 -3.22
N TYR A 343 10.82 1.75 -2.28
CA TYR A 343 10.13 0.54 -1.81
C TYR A 343 9.42 -0.20 -2.96
N LEU A 344 8.84 0.54 -3.90
CA LEU A 344 8.22 -0.01 -5.12
C LEU A 344 9.23 -0.39 -6.20
N GLY A 345 10.53 -0.12 -6.00
CA GLY A 345 11.57 -0.37 -6.98
C GLY A 345 11.45 0.52 -8.22
N THR A 346 10.89 1.72 -8.07
CA THR A 346 10.67 2.67 -9.18
C THR A 346 11.81 3.64 -9.37
N VAL A 347 12.52 3.97 -8.29
CA VAL A 347 13.77 4.73 -8.28
C VAL A 347 14.77 4.08 -7.33
N SER A 348 16.06 4.38 -7.50
CA SER A 348 17.10 3.93 -6.56
C SER A 348 17.03 4.71 -5.25
N PHE A 349 17.37 4.05 -4.12
CA PHE A 349 17.65 4.73 -2.84
C PHE A 349 18.75 5.81 -2.96
N ASP A 350 19.62 5.69 -3.97
CA ASP A 350 20.70 6.64 -4.22
C ASP A 350 20.33 7.78 -5.17
N ASP A 351 19.11 7.80 -5.71
CA ASP A 351 18.63 8.87 -6.58
C ASP A 351 18.69 10.22 -5.84
N PRO A 352 19.49 11.19 -6.30
CA PRO A 352 19.65 12.46 -5.59
C PRO A 352 18.39 13.32 -5.60
N ILE A 353 17.54 13.19 -6.63
CA ILE A 353 16.27 13.91 -6.71
C ILE A 353 15.30 13.33 -5.70
N TRP A 354 15.23 11.99 -5.59
CA TRP A 354 14.39 11.35 -4.58
C TRP A 354 14.87 11.64 -3.15
N LYS A 355 16.19 11.64 -2.88
CA LYS A 355 16.73 12.04 -1.56
C LYS A 355 16.29 13.45 -1.16
N ASN A 356 16.26 14.38 -2.09
CA ASN A 356 15.75 15.73 -1.85
C ASN A 356 14.23 15.73 -1.69
N THR A 357 13.51 14.96 -2.53
CA THR A 357 12.06 14.78 -2.43
C THR A 357 11.66 14.22 -1.06
N ARG A 358 12.39 13.22 -0.56
CA ARG A 358 12.17 12.66 0.78
C ARG A 358 12.26 13.72 1.88
N LYS A 359 13.27 14.62 1.81
CA LYS A 359 13.40 15.75 2.75
C LYS A 359 12.21 16.71 2.64
N PHE A 360 11.75 16.99 1.42
CA PHE A 360 10.61 17.86 1.16
C PHE A 360 9.32 17.26 1.74
N VAL A 361 8.98 16.00 1.42
CA VAL A 361 7.71 15.39 1.84
C VAL A 361 7.63 15.14 3.34
N LEU A 362 8.77 15.01 4.03
CA LEU A 362 8.88 14.90 5.49
C LEU A 362 9.12 16.27 6.17
N SER A 363 8.64 17.35 5.58
CA SER A 363 8.77 18.71 6.10
C SER A 363 7.46 19.49 6.01
N GLN A 364 7.42 20.67 6.64
CA GLN A 364 6.25 21.57 6.58
C GLN A 364 5.94 22.11 5.18
N TYR A 365 6.81 21.92 4.20
CA TYR A 365 6.56 22.27 2.80
C TYR A 365 5.59 21.30 2.11
N ASN A 366 5.44 20.07 2.64
CA ASN A 366 4.32 19.20 2.29
C ASN A 366 3.10 19.59 3.13
N PRO A 367 1.99 20.09 2.52
CA PRO A 367 0.81 20.54 3.26
C PRO A 367 0.13 19.45 4.07
N TYR A 368 0.42 18.17 3.76
CA TYR A 368 -0.13 17.01 4.46
C TYR A 368 0.87 16.31 5.39
N PHE A 369 2.02 16.94 5.64
CA PHE A 369 2.91 16.53 6.73
C PHE A 369 2.45 17.18 8.03
N PHE A 370 1.90 16.40 8.92
CA PHE A 370 1.38 16.87 10.20
C PHE A 370 2.37 16.57 11.32
N LYS A 371 2.49 17.49 12.25
CA LYS A 371 3.35 17.35 13.43
C LYS A 371 2.58 17.73 14.68
N GLY A 372 2.53 16.82 15.65
CA GLY A 372 1.81 16.98 16.90
C GLY A 372 2.52 16.37 18.10
N LYS A 373 1.76 16.22 19.19
CA LYS A 373 2.27 15.69 20.47
C LYS A 373 2.50 14.17 20.45
N ALA A 374 1.67 13.44 19.73
CA ALA A 374 1.73 11.98 19.67
C ALA A 374 2.63 11.50 18.54
N ALA A 375 2.57 12.14 17.37
CA ALA A 375 3.33 11.76 16.19
C ALA A 375 3.57 12.92 15.23
N GLU A 376 4.48 12.70 14.29
CA GLU A 376 4.57 13.43 13.04
C GLU A 376 4.60 12.44 11.87
N GLY A 377 3.97 12.81 10.75
CA GLY A 377 3.90 11.94 9.56
C GLY A 377 3.02 12.54 8.47
N ILE A 378 2.99 11.85 7.33
CA ILE A 378 2.18 12.25 6.20
C ILE A 378 0.76 11.69 6.39
N GLY A 379 -0.22 12.51 6.09
CA GLY A 379 -1.62 12.13 5.95
C GLY A 379 -2.06 12.21 4.50
N GLY A 380 -3.16 12.90 4.28
CA GLY A 380 -3.72 13.14 2.95
C GLY A 380 -5.05 13.90 3.05
N PRO A 381 -5.58 14.36 1.93
CA PRO A 381 -6.87 15.03 1.93
C PRO A 381 -8.03 14.05 2.19
N HIS A 382 -7.82 12.75 2.00
CA HIS A 382 -8.85 11.72 2.11
C HIS A 382 -9.57 11.72 3.47
N ILE A 383 -8.81 11.72 4.56
CA ILE A 383 -9.36 11.80 5.93
C ILE A 383 -9.36 13.25 6.46
N GLY A 384 -8.55 14.12 5.86
CA GLY A 384 -8.48 15.53 6.23
C GLY A 384 -7.27 15.89 7.10
N TYR A 385 -7.31 17.12 7.63
CA TYR A 385 -6.17 17.70 8.34
C TYR A 385 -5.92 17.01 9.69
N ASP A 386 -4.65 17.05 10.09
CA ASP A 386 -4.15 16.59 11.39
C ASP A 386 -4.23 15.06 11.62
N MET A 387 -4.64 14.31 10.59
CA MET A 387 -4.71 12.85 10.62
C MET A 387 -3.48 12.23 9.96
N VAL A 388 -2.63 11.60 10.78
CA VAL A 388 -1.41 10.90 10.34
C VAL A 388 -1.75 9.45 10.03
N TRP A 389 -1.21 8.95 8.91
CA TRP A 389 -1.39 7.54 8.54
C TRP A 389 -0.20 6.70 9.01
N PRO A 390 -0.43 5.59 9.71
CA PRO A 390 0.64 4.64 10.09
C PRO A 390 1.50 4.21 8.92
N MET A 391 0.90 4.03 7.72
CA MET A 391 1.62 3.66 6.50
C MET A 391 2.75 4.64 6.16
N SER A 392 2.56 5.95 6.36
CA SER A 392 3.60 6.94 6.10
C SER A 392 4.78 6.82 7.07
N ILE A 393 4.53 6.45 8.32
CA ILE A 393 5.57 6.22 9.33
C ILE A 393 6.32 4.93 9.03
N ILE A 394 5.62 3.89 8.57
CA ILE A 394 6.21 2.63 8.11
C ILE A 394 7.11 2.89 6.89
N MET A 395 6.62 3.61 5.88
CA MET A 395 7.42 3.97 4.70
C MET A 395 8.63 4.84 5.07
N ARG A 396 8.47 5.75 6.04
CA ARG A 396 9.60 6.54 6.55
C ARG A 396 10.69 5.66 7.16
N ALA A 397 10.32 4.61 7.91
CA ALA A 397 11.27 3.63 8.45
C ALA A 397 11.94 2.81 7.35
N MET A 398 11.15 2.26 6.41
CA MET A 398 11.64 1.40 5.33
C MET A 398 12.47 2.14 4.27
N THR A 399 12.44 3.48 4.28
CA THR A 399 13.23 4.33 3.36
C THR A 399 14.32 5.13 4.07
N SER A 400 14.70 4.73 5.28
CA SER A 400 15.74 5.39 6.09
C SER A 400 16.92 4.46 6.32
N ASP A 401 18.14 5.03 6.25
CA ASP A 401 19.37 4.42 6.72
C ASP A 401 19.78 4.91 8.13
N ASN A 402 18.98 5.80 8.74
CA ASN A 402 19.25 6.40 10.03
C ASN A 402 18.57 5.63 11.17
N ASP A 403 19.35 4.92 11.95
CA ASP A 403 18.86 4.10 13.08
C ASP A 403 18.04 4.88 14.10
N LYS A 404 18.34 6.17 14.33
CA LYS A 404 17.55 7.00 15.26
C LYS A 404 16.16 7.30 14.70
N GLU A 405 16.07 7.54 13.39
CA GLU A 405 14.79 7.77 12.70
C GLU A 405 13.96 6.48 12.67
N ILE A 406 14.56 5.35 12.31
CA ILE A 406 13.91 4.03 12.29
C ILE A 406 13.37 3.71 13.68
N LYS A 407 14.19 3.85 14.72
CA LYS A 407 13.77 3.62 16.10
C LYS A 407 12.58 4.50 16.49
N TRP A 408 12.64 5.78 16.17
CA TRP A 408 11.55 6.73 16.43
C TRP A 408 10.25 6.31 15.72
N CYS A 409 10.34 5.86 14.45
CA CYS A 409 9.18 5.36 13.71
C CYS A 409 8.53 4.15 14.41
N VAL A 410 9.34 3.15 14.79
CA VAL A 410 8.83 1.96 15.47
C VAL A 410 8.21 2.32 16.83
N GLU A 411 8.90 3.16 17.64
CA GLU A 411 8.36 3.63 18.92
C GLU A 411 7.05 4.40 18.75
N THR A 412 6.93 5.21 17.69
CA THR A 412 5.71 5.96 17.41
C THR A 412 4.56 5.02 17.07
N LEU A 413 4.77 4.04 16.18
CA LEU A 413 3.74 3.05 15.83
C LEU A 413 3.27 2.25 17.05
N LEU A 414 4.20 1.86 17.94
CA LEU A 414 3.86 1.16 19.18
C LEU A 414 3.04 2.02 20.15
N ASN A 415 3.22 3.34 20.13
CA ASN A 415 2.55 4.25 21.08
C ASN A 415 1.27 4.89 20.53
N THR A 416 0.90 4.57 19.28
CA THR A 416 -0.29 5.15 18.60
C THR A 416 -1.34 4.12 18.19
N ASP A 417 -1.21 2.87 18.64
CA ASP A 417 -2.16 1.79 18.39
C ASP A 417 -3.45 1.87 19.23
N ALA A 418 -3.57 2.86 20.13
CA ALA A 418 -4.69 3.06 21.05
C ALA A 418 -5.10 1.80 21.83
N GLY A 419 -4.16 0.86 22.06
CA GLY A 419 -4.40 -0.42 22.74
C GLY A 419 -5.17 -1.46 21.91
N THR A 420 -5.39 -1.22 20.64
CA THR A 420 -6.06 -2.18 19.74
C THR A 420 -5.17 -3.35 19.35
N GLY A 421 -3.85 -3.13 19.31
CA GLY A 421 -2.87 -4.12 18.83
C GLY A 421 -2.78 -4.21 17.32
N PHE A 422 -3.38 -3.25 16.60
CA PHE A 422 -3.42 -3.17 15.14
C PHE A 422 -3.03 -1.77 14.67
N MET A 423 -2.66 -1.67 13.39
CA MET A 423 -2.50 -0.41 12.69
C MET A 423 -3.87 0.11 12.26
N HIS A 424 -4.12 1.39 12.56
CA HIS A 424 -5.27 2.13 12.05
C HIS A 424 -5.05 2.56 10.60
N GLU A 425 -6.11 3.00 9.93
CA GLU A 425 -5.99 3.75 8.68
C GLU A 425 -5.29 5.09 8.95
N SER A 426 -5.83 5.89 9.89
CA SER A 426 -5.22 7.13 10.35
C SER A 426 -5.52 7.41 11.82
N PHE A 427 -4.74 8.29 12.45
CA PHE A 427 -4.95 8.76 13.81
C PHE A 427 -4.56 10.24 13.94
N HIS A 428 -5.17 10.94 14.90
CA HIS A 428 -4.92 12.37 15.11
C HIS A 428 -3.52 12.61 15.71
N LYS A 429 -2.76 13.53 15.14
CA LYS A 429 -1.36 13.83 15.50
C LYS A 429 -1.11 14.15 16.97
N ASP A 430 -2.11 14.66 17.69
CA ASP A 430 -1.99 15.04 19.12
C ASP A 430 -2.67 14.04 20.07
N ASP A 431 -3.62 13.22 19.57
CA ASP A 431 -4.42 12.31 20.37
C ASP A 431 -4.70 11.01 19.60
N PRO A 432 -3.88 9.97 19.78
CA PRO A 432 -4.02 8.73 19.03
C PRO A 432 -5.27 7.92 19.37
N SER A 433 -6.04 8.29 20.41
CA SER A 433 -7.35 7.68 20.68
C SER A 433 -8.42 8.10 19.66
N LYS A 434 -8.15 9.17 18.89
CA LYS A 434 -8.98 9.62 17.78
C LYS A 434 -8.41 9.04 16.48
N PHE A 435 -8.97 7.95 16.04
CA PHE A 435 -8.51 7.23 14.85
C PHE A 435 -9.68 6.87 13.93
N THR A 436 -9.39 6.69 12.66
CA THR A 436 -10.28 6.06 11.68
C THR A 436 -9.94 4.58 11.58
N ARG A 437 -10.95 3.75 11.34
CA ARG A 437 -10.85 2.28 11.28
C ARG A 437 -10.02 1.67 12.41
N LYS A 438 -10.64 0.81 13.20
CA LYS A 438 -9.99 0.13 14.32
C LYS A 438 -8.77 -0.69 13.91
N TRP A 439 -8.78 -1.20 12.68
CA TRP A 439 -7.72 -1.93 12.02
C TRP A 439 -7.78 -1.68 10.50
N PHE A 440 -6.64 -1.63 9.84
CA PHE A 440 -6.53 -1.44 8.41
C PHE A 440 -5.61 -2.52 7.85
N ALA A 441 -6.16 -3.44 7.06
CA ALA A 441 -5.50 -4.69 6.67
C ALA A 441 -4.16 -4.43 5.97
N TRP A 442 -4.11 -3.49 5.03
CA TRP A 442 -2.87 -3.13 4.34
C TRP A 442 -1.81 -2.60 5.30
N ALA A 443 -2.15 -1.67 6.19
CA ALA A 443 -1.21 -1.14 7.16
C ALA A 443 -0.72 -2.22 8.15
N ASN A 444 -1.57 -3.18 8.51
CA ASN A 444 -1.20 -4.31 9.37
C ASN A 444 -0.12 -5.18 8.72
N THR A 445 -0.35 -5.65 7.50
CA THR A 445 0.63 -6.49 6.81
C THR A 445 1.90 -5.73 6.47
N LEU A 446 1.80 -4.44 6.11
CA LEU A 446 2.94 -3.56 5.86
C LEU A 446 3.79 -3.34 7.12
N PHE A 447 3.15 -3.25 8.31
CA PHE A 447 3.88 -3.22 9.59
C PHE A 447 4.65 -4.52 9.82
N GLY A 448 4.03 -5.67 9.56
CA GLY A 448 4.71 -6.96 9.63
C GLY A 448 5.89 -7.04 8.67
N GLU A 449 5.72 -6.60 7.42
CA GLU A 449 6.78 -6.52 6.42
C GLU A 449 7.95 -5.64 6.89
N MET A 450 7.67 -4.46 7.46
CA MET A 450 8.69 -3.58 8.02
C MET A 450 9.53 -4.28 9.09
N ILE A 451 8.92 -5.02 10.00
CA ILE A 451 9.65 -5.73 11.05
C ILE A 451 10.56 -6.82 10.44
N LEU A 452 10.04 -7.59 9.48
CA LEU A 452 10.85 -8.59 8.77
C LEU A 452 12.01 -7.94 8.01
N HIS A 453 11.74 -6.87 7.28
CA HIS A 453 12.76 -6.10 6.56
C HIS A 453 13.87 -5.60 7.49
N LEU A 454 13.51 -5.02 8.62
CA LEU A 454 14.50 -4.54 9.60
C LEU A 454 15.33 -5.68 10.22
N ILE A 455 14.74 -6.86 10.42
CA ILE A 455 15.48 -8.05 10.88
C ILE A 455 16.46 -8.52 9.79
N ASP A 456 16.01 -8.58 8.53
CA ASP A 456 16.85 -8.98 7.38
C ASP A 456 18.02 -8.01 7.18
N GLU A 457 17.83 -6.71 7.47
CA GLU A 457 18.86 -5.66 7.47
C GLU A 457 19.80 -5.71 8.70
N GLY A 458 19.65 -6.70 9.57
CA GLY A 458 20.47 -6.87 10.76
C GLY A 458 20.18 -5.89 11.90
N LYS A 459 18.98 -5.26 11.91
CA LYS A 459 18.59 -4.25 12.90
C LYS A 459 17.82 -4.81 14.10
N LEU A 460 18.02 -6.10 14.43
CA LEU A 460 17.35 -6.75 15.56
C LEU A 460 17.67 -6.05 16.90
N ASP A 461 18.92 -5.65 17.11
CA ASP A 461 19.32 -4.92 18.33
C ASP A 461 18.63 -3.58 18.46
N LEU A 462 18.41 -2.89 17.32
CA LEU A 462 17.63 -1.66 17.28
C LEU A 462 16.18 -1.93 17.69
N LEU A 463 15.53 -2.94 17.13
CA LEU A 463 14.17 -3.35 17.47
C LEU A 463 14.04 -3.71 18.95
N ASN A 464 15.05 -4.38 19.53
CA ASN A 464 15.10 -4.74 20.95
C ASN A 464 15.41 -3.55 21.87
N SER A 465 15.87 -2.42 21.32
CA SER A 465 16.13 -1.17 22.07
C SER A 465 14.94 -0.22 22.14
N VAL A 466 13.85 -0.48 21.38
CA VAL A 466 12.68 0.40 21.33
C VAL A 466 11.93 0.43 22.68
N LYS A 467 11.33 1.58 22.99
CA LYS A 467 10.61 1.79 24.24
C LYS A 467 9.12 2.02 23.97
N THR A 468 8.30 1.45 24.82
CA THR A 468 6.86 1.76 24.92
C THR A 468 6.62 2.69 26.10
N LYS A 469 5.69 3.63 25.94
CA LYS A 469 5.23 4.54 27.00
C LYS A 469 4.22 3.84 27.92
#